data_7f35a655c312ec41909ca546973f8d68
#
_entry.id   7f35a655c312ec41909ca546973f8d68
#
_cell.length_a   1.000
_cell.length_b   1.000
_cell.length_c   1.000
_cell.angle_alpha   90.00
_cell.angle_beta   90.00
_cell.angle_gamma   90.00
#
_symmetry.space_group_name_H-M   'P 1'
#
loop_
_entity.id
_entity.type
_entity.pdbx_description
1 polymer ?
#
loop_
_entity_poly.entity_id
_entity_poly.type
_entity_poly.pdbx_seq_one_letter_code
_entity_poly.pdbx_strand_id
1 'polypeptide(L)'
;MYELKYSQLFSKQLRKLSKEIQERVVTSLERCRIRPHDHVKKLVGVPYFSLRVGDYRLIMNIDEGNLRIFVIEIGHRKNIYE
;
A
#
# COMPACT_ATOMS: atom_id res chain seq x y z
N MET A 1 -15.43 7.23 1.75
CA MET A 1 -13.98 7.33 1.51
C MET A 1 -13.23 6.62 2.61
N TYR A 2 -12.26 5.81 2.25
CA TYR A 2 -11.49 5.03 3.23
C TYR A 2 -10.47 5.92 3.94
N GLU A 3 -10.20 5.59 5.21
CA GLU A 3 -9.18 6.25 6.00
C GLU A 3 -7.88 5.47 5.84
N LEU A 4 -6.76 6.19 5.61
CA LEU A 4 -5.44 5.57 5.50
C LEU A 4 -4.77 5.53 6.86
N LYS A 5 -4.24 4.37 7.21
CA LYS A 5 -3.41 4.17 8.40
C LYS A 5 -2.10 3.53 7.98
N TYR A 6 -1.01 3.98 8.55
CA TYR A 6 0.33 3.51 8.19
C TYR A 6 0.97 2.80 9.37
N SER A 7 1.58 1.64 9.10
CA SER A 7 2.37 0.96 10.13
C SER A 7 3.67 1.71 10.35
N GLN A 8 4.31 1.45 11.50
CA GLN A 8 5.62 2.03 11.77
C GLN A 8 6.66 1.52 10.77
N LEU A 9 6.56 0.25 10.42
CA LEU A 9 7.46 -0.34 9.44
C LEU A 9 7.36 0.36 8.10
N PHE A 10 6.13 0.53 7.60
CA PHE A 10 5.91 1.21 6.33
C PHE A 10 6.48 2.63 6.36
N SER A 11 6.22 3.36 7.44
CA SER A 11 6.70 4.74 7.56
C SER A 11 8.22 4.80 7.51
N LYS A 12 8.90 3.88 8.18
CA LYS A 12 10.36 3.82 8.15
C LYS A 12 10.89 3.47 6.77
N GLN A 13 10.26 2.50 6.13
CA GLN A 13 10.66 2.08 4.78
C GLN A 13 10.48 3.22 3.78
N LEU A 14 9.35 3.91 3.86
CA LEU A 14 9.05 4.99 2.93
C LEU A 14 10.08 6.11 3.03
N ARG A 15 10.49 6.46 4.25
CA ARG A 15 11.44 7.55 4.45
C ARG A 15 12.81 7.28 3.83
N LYS A 16 13.15 6.01 3.59
CA LYS A 16 14.42 5.66 2.97
C LYS A 16 14.41 5.77 1.46
N LEU A 17 13.25 5.99 0.86
CA LEU A 17 13.11 6.08 -0.57
C LEU A 17 13.26 7.52 -1.03
N SER A 18 13.53 7.72 -2.33
CA SER A 18 13.66 9.05 -2.87
C SER A 18 12.35 9.82 -2.71
N LYS A 19 12.46 11.14 -2.69
CA LYS A 19 11.29 11.99 -2.57
C LYS A 19 10.29 11.75 -3.69
N GLU A 20 10.80 11.54 -4.89
CA GLU A 20 9.95 11.26 -6.06
C GLU A 20 9.11 10.00 -5.84
N ILE A 21 9.74 8.94 -5.33
CA ILE A 21 9.01 7.70 -5.06
C ILE A 21 8.01 7.90 -3.92
N GLN A 22 8.40 8.63 -2.87
CA GLN A 22 7.49 8.91 -1.77
C GLN A 22 6.23 9.61 -2.26
N GLU A 23 6.38 10.60 -3.14
CA GLU A 23 5.23 11.34 -3.67
C GLU A 23 4.34 10.44 -4.53
N ARG A 24 4.95 9.58 -5.35
CA ARG A 24 4.17 8.66 -6.17
C ARG A 24 3.37 7.68 -5.31
N VAL A 25 3.99 7.21 -4.23
CA VAL A 25 3.31 6.29 -3.31
C VAL A 25 2.13 6.97 -2.65
N VAL A 26 2.33 8.18 -2.13
CA VAL A 26 1.25 8.92 -1.47
C VAL A 26 0.11 9.20 -2.44
N THR A 27 0.42 9.63 -3.67
CA THR A 27 -0.60 9.88 -4.67
C THR A 27 -1.41 8.62 -4.99
N SER A 28 -0.72 7.49 -5.13
CA SER A 28 -1.39 6.23 -5.41
C SER A 28 -2.29 5.80 -4.25
N LEU A 29 -1.83 6.00 -3.01
CA LEU A 29 -2.64 5.66 -1.84
C LEU A 29 -3.87 6.55 -1.74
N GLU A 30 -3.74 7.84 -2.06
CA GLU A 30 -4.90 8.73 -2.04
C GLU A 30 -5.96 8.30 -3.04
N ARG A 31 -5.55 7.78 -4.19
CA ARG A 31 -6.50 7.25 -5.16
C ARG A 31 -7.24 6.01 -4.63
N CYS A 32 -6.56 5.21 -3.84
CA CYS A 32 -7.16 4.00 -3.28
C CYS A 32 -8.27 4.30 -2.28
N ARG A 33 -8.31 5.49 -1.72
CA ARG A 33 -9.29 5.82 -0.69
C ARG A 33 -10.73 5.78 -1.19
N ILE A 34 -10.95 5.96 -2.48
CA ILE A 34 -12.29 6.00 -3.03
C ILE A 34 -12.77 4.59 -3.40
N ARG A 35 -11.98 3.87 -4.18
CA ARG A 35 -12.31 2.51 -4.61
C ARG A 35 -11.06 1.65 -4.54
N PRO A 36 -10.69 1.20 -3.34
CA PRO A 36 -9.42 0.49 -3.19
C PRO A 36 -9.31 -0.76 -4.06
N HIS A 37 -10.38 -1.51 -4.22
CA HIS A 37 -10.33 -2.75 -4.98
C HIS A 37 -10.09 -2.56 -6.47
N ASP A 38 -10.29 -1.35 -6.99
CA ASP A 38 -10.00 -1.04 -8.38
C ASP A 38 -8.49 -0.89 -8.63
N HIS A 39 -7.71 -0.74 -7.57
CA HIS A 39 -6.27 -0.43 -7.67
C HIS A 39 -5.36 -1.52 -7.15
N VAL A 40 -5.91 -2.47 -6.40
CA VAL A 40 -5.09 -3.46 -5.70
C VAL A 40 -5.38 -4.86 -6.19
N LYS A 41 -4.49 -5.79 -5.85
CA LYS A 41 -4.61 -7.19 -6.21
C LYS A 41 -4.60 -8.02 -4.93
N LYS A 42 -5.54 -8.95 -4.81
CA LYS A 42 -5.59 -9.84 -3.65
C LYS A 42 -4.42 -10.81 -3.70
N LEU A 43 -3.73 -10.96 -2.58
CA LEU A 43 -2.65 -11.94 -2.47
C LEU A 43 -3.23 -13.32 -2.20
N VAL A 44 -2.57 -14.34 -2.76
CA VAL A 44 -3.02 -15.72 -2.60
C VAL A 44 -2.61 -16.22 -1.23
N GLY A 45 -3.57 -16.81 -0.51
CA GLY A 45 -3.30 -17.50 0.75
C GLY A 45 -3.18 -16.61 1.97
N VAL A 46 -3.32 -15.30 1.83
CA VAL A 46 -3.26 -14.37 2.97
C VAL A 46 -4.33 -13.30 2.79
N PRO A 47 -4.78 -12.67 3.90
CA PRO A 47 -5.86 -11.68 3.84
C PRO A 47 -5.36 -10.27 3.50
N TYR A 48 -4.39 -10.16 2.62
CA TYR A 48 -3.80 -8.89 2.27
C TYR A 48 -3.91 -8.61 0.79
N PHE A 49 -3.67 -7.34 0.44
CA PHE A 49 -3.72 -6.88 -0.93
C PHE A 49 -2.40 -6.21 -1.28
N SER A 50 -2.05 -6.18 -2.55
CA SER A 50 -0.86 -5.48 -3.00
C SER A 50 -1.23 -4.36 -3.96
N LEU A 51 -0.49 -3.25 -3.84
CA LEU A 51 -0.60 -2.11 -4.74
C LEU A 51 0.75 -1.90 -5.38
N ARG A 52 0.79 -1.88 -6.70
CA ARG A 52 2.03 -1.67 -7.43
C ARG A 52 2.23 -0.18 -7.72
N VAL A 53 3.39 0.34 -7.36
CA VAL A 53 3.78 1.72 -7.64
C VAL A 53 5.16 1.67 -8.26
N GLY A 54 5.26 1.75 -9.60
CA GLY A 54 6.52 1.61 -10.29
C GLY A 54 7.14 0.25 -10.04
N ASP A 55 8.37 0.23 -9.54
CA ASP A 55 9.07 -0.99 -9.19
C ASP A 55 8.86 -1.41 -7.74
N TYR A 56 7.96 -0.73 -7.04
CA TYR A 56 7.67 -1.00 -5.64
C TYR A 56 6.31 -1.64 -5.48
N ARG A 57 6.14 -2.34 -4.39
CA ARG A 57 4.89 -3.02 -4.08
C ARG A 57 4.55 -2.74 -2.62
N LEU A 58 3.33 -2.32 -2.38
CA LEU A 58 2.82 -2.06 -1.04
C LEU A 58 1.92 -3.22 -0.64
N ILE A 59 2.03 -3.63 0.61
CA ILE A 59 1.15 -4.66 1.18
C ILE A 59 0.21 -3.94 2.14
N MET A 60 -1.07 -4.22 2.05
CA MET A 60 -2.06 -3.54 2.85
C MET A 60 -3.22 -4.46 3.21
N ASN A 61 -3.90 -4.11 4.29
CA ASN A 61 -5.16 -4.70 4.68
C ASN A 61 -6.27 -3.71 4.40
N ILE A 62 -7.41 -4.20 3.92
CA ILE A 62 -8.57 -3.35 3.64
C ILE A 62 -9.71 -3.81 4.52
N ASP A 63 -10.14 -2.93 5.42
CA ASP A 63 -11.26 -3.17 6.33
C ASP A 63 -12.48 -2.45 5.77
N GLU A 64 -13.33 -3.20 5.10
CA GLU A 64 -14.50 -2.61 4.45
C GLU A 64 -15.56 -2.19 5.44
N GLY A 65 -15.66 -2.88 6.56
CA GLY A 65 -16.64 -2.55 7.58
C GLY A 65 -16.40 -1.19 8.22
N ASN A 66 -15.12 -0.86 8.46
CA ASN A 66 -14.74 0.41 9.08
C ASN A 66 -14.19 1.40 8.07
N LEU A 67 -14.17 1.06 6.79
CA LEU A 67 -13.65 1.91 5.71
C LEU A 67 -12.23 2.38 6.00
N ARG A 68 -11.34 1.42 6.29
CA ARG A 68 -9.94 1.68 6.58
C ARG A 68 -9.02 0.89 5.67
N ILE A 69 -7.94 1.53 5.26
CA ILE A 69 -6.85 0.88 4.55
C ILE A 69 -5.62 0.98 5.46
N PHE A 70 -5.11 -0.16 5.89
CA PHE A 70 -3.93 -0.22 6.73
C PHE A 70 -2.73 -0.64 5.89
N VAL A 71 -1.80 0.30 5.67
CA VAL A 71 -0.62 0.03 4.84
C VAL A 71 0.45 -0.57 5.73
N ILE A 72 0.87 -1.80 5.42
CA ILE A 72 1.71 -2.61 6.28
C ILE A 72 3.19 -2.43 5.95
N GLU A 73 3.54 -2.54 4.68
CA GLU A 73 4.95 -2.44 4.28
C GLU A 73 5.06 -2.10 2.81
N ILE A 74 6.26 -1.64 2.41
CA ILE A 74 6.60 -1.36 1.04
C ILE A 74 7.99 -1.92 0.78
N GLY A 75 8.20 -2.48 -0.42
CA GLY A 75 9.49 -2.98 -0.82
C GLY A 75 9.61 -3.04 -2.31
N HIS A 76 10.84 -3.20 -2.79
CA HIS A 76 11.08 -3.41 -4.20
C HIS A 76 10.43 -4.74 -4.59
N ARG A 77 9.78 -4.79 -5.74
CA ARG A 77 9.00 -5.97 -6.13
C ARG A 77 9.82 -7.26 -6.18
N LYS A 78 11.14 -7.15 -6.24
CA LYS A 78 12.03 -8.32 -6.21
C LYS A 78 12.25 -8.86 -4.81
N ASN A 79 11.99 -8.04 -3.79
CA ASN A 79 12.29 -8.36 -2.40
C ASN A 79 11.07 -8.54 -1.53
N ILE A 80 9.90 -8.23 -2.07
CA ILE A 80 8.64 -8.38 -1.36
C ILE A 80 7.82 -9.42 -2.11
N TYR A 81 7.22 -10.35 -1.40
CA TYR A 81 6.56 -11.45 -2.08
C TYR A 81 5.31 -10.99 -2.84
N GLU A 82 4.95 -11.80 -3.81
CA GLU A 82 3.82 -11.47 -4.67
C GLU A 82 2.67 -12.40 -4.49
#